data_d87d68f0cfab54b59398d1b1615b6ad5
#
_entry.id   d87d68f0cfab54b59398d1b1615b6ad5
#
_cell.length_a   1.000
_cell.length_b   1.000
_cell.length_c   1.000
_cell.angle_alpha   90.00
_cell.angle_beta   90.00
_cell.angle_gamma   90.00
#
_symmetry.space_group_name_H-M   'P 1'
#
loop_
_entity.id
_entity.type
_entity.pdbx_description
1 polymer ?
#
loop_
_entity_poly.entity_id
_entity_poly.type
_entity_poly.pdbx_seq_one_letter_code
_entity_poly.pdbx_strand_id
1 'polypeptide(L)'
;MKPFAQESHAPSSLLRAMLFACACSLAVIPALASTTSSGIRVQGPGTPPQLMFACCDQGVDRMHSLFANPGVIADLKDLHAGLAVAILDFTPERAELVRRLNGDGIPVIAGLTMPPEQGFYFNADNAPEAAARFAAFDSWTREQGLRWDGVGLDIEPNFAEFAALKGHRWRLLTTLLRRAVDGRRVLHARQEYSALIHNIQSRGYLVQTYQLPYLPVERKTHSSLLDRMLRTVDVRGDQEVLMLYTSYAGSAGAAIIWKLGPDAQSIAICCTDGDPAANPAVLDWNRFSRDLIVAGHFSHVVGVYDLEGCVRQGFLHRLKTFDWSQSVTIPPDALRKADHRYRVLLLVLWIGSHLLYLIAILLLALTLIVWRWRIGRATRWDRLRKPPKAGAA
;
A
#
# COMPACT_ATOMS: atom_id res chain seq x y z
N MET A 1 37.13 -4.72 23.67
CA MET A 1 36.28 -4.01 22.71
C MET A 1 35.47 -5.07 21.99
N LYS A 2 34.17 -5.17 22.27
CA LYS A 2 33.26 -6.07 21.54
C LYS A 2 32.73 -5.27 20.32
N PRO A 3 32.68 -5.85 19.11
CA PRO A 3 32.08 -5.18 17.98
C PRO A 3 30.55 -5.10 18.23
N PHE A 4 30.01 -3.91 18.13
CA PHE A 4 28.56 -3.69 18.02
C PHE A 4 28.10 -4.37 16.73
N ALA A 5 27.38 -5.47 16.86
CA ALA A 5 26.57 -6.00 15.78
C ALA A 5 25.47 -4.96 15.52
N GLN A 6 25.61 -4.24 14.44
CA GLN A 6 24.59 -3.34 13.90
C GLN A 6 23.54 -4.24 13.27
N GLU A 7 22.52 -4.64 14.05
CA GLU A 7 21.32 -5.24 13.53
C GLU A 7 20.65 -4.20 12.61
N SER A 8 20.82 -4.40 11.32
CA SER A 8 20.08 -3.67 10.29
C SER A 8 18.62 -4.15 10.37
N HIS A 9 17.85 -3.56 11.27
CA HIS A 9 16.41 -3.77 11.29
C HIS A 9 15.83 -3.11 10.04
N ALA A 10 15.38 -3.94 9.09
CA ALA A 10 14.42 -3.49 8.09
C ALA A 10 13.28 -2.73 8.80
N PRO A 11 12.81 -1.61 8.26
CA PRO A 11 11.81 -0.78 8.91
C PRO A 11 10.58 -1.62 9.24
N SER A 12 10.27 -1.64 10.51
CA SER A 12 9.29 -2.54 11.10
C SER A 12 7.96 -2.48 10.34
N SER A 13 7.61 -3.59 9.74
CA SER A 13 6.34 -4.02 9.19
C SER A 13 5.11 -3.72 10.10
N LEU A 14 5.32 -3.43 11.39
CA LEU A 14 4.29 -2.98 12.31
C LEU A 14 3.53 -1.76 11.79
N LEU A 15 4.19 -0.92 11.01
CA LEU A 15 3.56 0.27 10.46
C LEU A 15 2.91 -0.01 9.11
N ARG A 16 3.43 -0.97 8.32
CA ARG A 16 2.70 -1.54 7.19
C ARG A 16 1.37 -2.13 7.68
N ALA A 17 1.40 -2.88 8.80
CA ALA A 17 0.20 -3.37 9.47
C ALA A 17 -0.66 -2.22 10.02
N MET A 18 -0.08 -1.17 10.58
CA MET A 18 -0.85 -0.01 11.05
C MET A 18 -1.44 0.81 9.90
N LEU A 19 -0.75 0.97 8.78
CA LEU A 19 -1.30 1.69 7.62
C LEU A 19 -2.32 0.84 6.87
N PHE A 20 -2.07 -0.45 6.72
CA PHE A 20 -3.07 -1.40 6.25
C PHE A 20 -4.23 -1.49 7.26
N ALA A 21 -3.93 -1.46 8.55
CA ALA A 21 -4.93 -1.39 9.62
C ALA A 21 -5.57 0.00 9.74
N CYS A 22 -4.90 1.13 9.52
CA CYS A 22 -5.54 2.45 9.46
C CYS A 22 -6.44 2.61 8.23
N ALA A 23 -6.00 2.17 7.05
CA ALA A 23 -6.90 2.02 5.91
C ALA A 23 -8.04 1.02 6.22
N CYS A 24 -7.81 0.08 7.14
CA CYS A 24 -8.74 -0.98 7.53
C CYS A 24 -9.37 -0.84 8.93
N SER A 25 -8.92 0.05 9.82
CA SER A 25 -9.29 0.05 11.26
C SER A 25 -10.06 1.28 11.75
N LEU A 26 -10.51 2.17 10.88
CA LEU A 26 -11.51 3.17 11.25
C LEU A 26 -12.84 2.47 11.53
N ALA A 27 -12.85 1.66 12.58
CA ALA A 27 -14.01 0.91 13.02
C ALA A 27 -14.60 1.56 14.25
N VAL A 28 -15.63 2.35 14.10
CA VAL A 28 -16.85 2.35 14.93
C VAL A 28 -17.92 3.20 14.22
N ILE A 29 -18.51 2.65 13.18
CA ILE A 29 -19.79 3.12 12.69
C ILE A 29 -20.69 1.88 12.63
N PRO A 30 -21.90 1.89 13.21
CA PRO A 30 -22.77 0.73 13.18
C PRO A 30 -23.07 0.33 11.74
N ALA A 31 -22.93 -0.96 11.45
CA ALA A 31 -23.12 -1.54 10.16
C ALA A 31 -24.52 -1.26 9.61
N LEU A 32 -24.61 -0.47 8.58
CA LEU A 32 -25.72 -0.58 7.63
C LEU A 32 -25.58 -1.96 6.97
N ALA A 33 -26.51 -2.84 7.26
CA ALA A 33 -26.47 -4.24 6.93
C ALA A 33 -26.30 -4.45 5.41
N SER A 34 -25.16 -5.01 5.01
CA SER A 34 -24.99 -5.60 3.68
C SER A 34 -25.64 -6.98 3.69
N THR A 35 -26.58 -7.19 2.79
CA THR A 35 -27.41 -8.41 2.68
C THR A 35 -26.75 -9.55 1.91
N THR A 36 -25.41 -9.73 1.98
CA THR A 36 -24.77 -10.94 1.44
C THR A 36 -24.88 -12.08 2.46
N SER A 37 -25.94 -12.88 2.35
CA SER A 37 -26.17 -14.05 3.21
C SER A 37 -25.33 -15.27 2.83
N SER A 38 -24.76 -15.30 1.62
CA SER A 38 -23.93 -16.40 1.09
C SER A 38 -22.53 -15.92 0.73
N GLY A 39 -21.55 -16.83 0.87
CA GLY A 39 -20.17 -16.59 0.40
C GLY A 39 -20.11 -16.48 -1.13
N ILE A 40 -19.01 -15.94 -1.63
CA ILE A 40 -18.73 -15.86 -3.08
C ILE A 40 -17.81 -17.01 -3.46
N ARG A 41 -18.22 -17.81 -4.43
CA ARG A 41 -17.37 -18.82 -5.06
C ARG A 41 -16.61 -18.16 -6.21
N VAL A 42 -15.28 -18.22 -6.14
CA VAL A 42 -14.38 -17.67 -7.16
C VAL A 42 -13.76 -18.84 -7.92
N GLN A 43 -13.94 -18.86 -9.22
CA GLN A 43 -13.29 -19.84 -10.12
C GLN A 43 -11.86 -19.35 -10.37
N GLY A 44 -10.92 -20.26 -10.29
CA GLY A 44 -9.53 -19.96 -10.62
C GLY A 44 -9.34 -19.64 -12.10
N PRO A 45 -8.23 -19.00 -12.46
CA PRO A 45 -7.99 -18.50 -13.81
C PRO A 45 -7.81 -19.62 -14.86
N GLY A 46 -7.60 -20.85 -14.42
CA GLY A 46 -7.33 -22.02 -15.30
C GLY A 46 -5.89 -22.01 -15.84
N THR A 47 -5.43 -20.88 -16.36
CA THR A 47 -4.04 -20.67 -16.76
C THR A 47 -3.29 -19.96 -15.63
N PRO A 48 -2.08 -20.41 -15.26
CA PRO A 48 -1.28 -19.73 -14.25
C PRO A 48 -1.04 -18.26 -14.63
N PRO A 49 -1.24 -17.29 -13.70
CA PRO A 49 -0.72 -15.95 -13.89
C PRO A 49 0.82 -15.97 -13.86
N GLN A 50 1.47 -14.97 -14.44
CA GLN A 50 2.88 -14.78 -14.24
C GLN A 50 3.15 -14.42 -12.79
N LEU A 51 3.98 -15.21 -12.11
CA LEU A 51 4.37 -14.96 -10.73
C LEU A 51 5.61 -14.09 -10.68
N MET A 52 5.57 -13.05 -9.83
CA MET A 52 6.69 -12.14 -9.56
C MET A 52 6.97 -12.17 -8.06
N PHE A 53 8.12 -12.72 -7.64
CA PHE A 53 8.48 -12.75 -6.22
C PHE A 53 9.35 -11.55 -5.86
N ALA A 54 8.98 -10.81 -4.82
CA ALA A 54 9.86 -9.83 -4.22
C ALA A 54 10.91 -10.54 -3.36
N CYS A 55 12.16 -10.07 -3.36
CA CYS A 55 13.23 -10.62 -2.54
C CYS A 55 14.34 -9.62 -2.21
N CYS A 56 15.22 -10.04 -1.32
CA CYS A 56 16.54 -9.45 -1.08
C CYS A 56 16.50 -8.08 -0.38
N ASP A 57 15.44 -7.78 0.37
CA ASP A 57 15.27 -6.56 1.15
C ASP A 57 15.92 -6.62 2.55
N GLN A 58 16.56 -7.76 2.89
CA GLN A 58 17.18 -8.00 4.20
C GLN A 58 18.72 -8.00 4.15
N GLY A 59 19.31 -7.48 3.06
CA GLY A 59 20.76 -7.35 2.91
C GLY A 59 21.46 -8.55 2.26
N VAL A 60 22.77 -8.40 2.04
CA VAL A 60 23.58 -9.33 1.24
C VAL A 60 23.65 -10.74 1.83
N ASP A 61 23.81 -10.87 3.15
CA ASP A 61 23.95 -12.20 3.80
C ASP A 61 22.67 -13.05 3.64
N ARG A 62 21.51 -12.45 3.76
CA ARG A 62 20.23 -13.12 3.54
C ARG A 62 20.04 -13.49 2.07
N MET A 63 20.40 -12.60 1.16
CA MET A 63 20.40 -12.86 -0.27
C MET A 63 21.31 -14.05 -0.62
N HIS A 64 22.54 -14.10 -0.10
CA HIS A 64 23.44 -15.23 -0.31
C HIS A 64 22.85 -16.54 0.24
N SER A 65 22.32 -16.51 1.46
CA SER A 65 21.69 -17.69 2.09
C SER A 65 20.51 -18.22 1.25
N LEU A 66 19.67 -17.36 0.72
CA LEU A 66 18.55 -17.73 -0.13
C LEU A 66 18.99 -18.44 -1.42
N PHE A 67 19.95 -17.85 -2.14
CA PHE A 67 20.40 -18.34 -3.45
C PHE A 67 21.56 -19.34 -3.36
N ALA A 68 22.07 -19.66 -2.17
CA ALA A 68 22.94 -20.81 -1.95
C ALA A 68 22.23 -22.14 -2.21
N ASN A 69 20.90 -22.18 -2.07
CA ASN A 69 20.10 -23.33 -2.44
C ASN A 69 19.83 -23.35 -3.95
N PRO A 70 20.43 -24.28 -4.73
CA PRO A 70 20.24 -24.32 -6.18
C PRO A 70 18.79 -24.65 -6.59
N GLY A 71 18.01 -25.26 -5.70
CA GLY A 71 16.61 -25.58 -5.94
C GLY A 71 15.74 -24.33 -6.10
N VAL A 72 16.14 -23.19 -5.52
CA VAL A 72 15.39 -21.93 -5.65
C VAL A 72 15.35 -21.46 -7.10
N ILE A 73 16.51 -21.42 -7.77
CA ILE A 73 16.59 -21.02 -9.19
C ILE A 73 15.88 -22.05 -10.08
N ALA A 74 16.04 -23.35 -9.79
CA ALA A 74 15.36 -24.40 -10.55
C ALA A 74 13.84 -24.26 -10.45
N ASP A 75 13.29 -24.05 -9.24
CA ASP A 75 11.86 -23.88 -9.04
C ASP A 75 11.32 -22.60 -9.70
N LEU A 76 12.07 -21.48 -9.67
CA LEU A 76 11.71 -20.24 -10.37
C LEU A 76 11.63 -20.44 -11.88
N LYS A 77 12.59 -21.19 -12.46
CA LYS A 77 12.59 -21.55 -13.90
C LYS A 77 11.41 -22.44 -14.27
N ASP A 78 11.16 -23.46 -13.48
CA ASP A 78 10.03 -24.38 -13.72
C ASP A 78 8.67 -23.65 -13.65
N LEU A 79 8.56 -22.62 -12.79
CA LEU A 79 7.39 -21.76 -12.65
C LEU A 79 7.31 -20.65 -13.70
N HIS A 80 8.33 -20.48 -14.53
CA HIS A 80 8.48 -19.29 -15.39
C HIS A 80 8.29 -17.98 -14.62
N ALA A 81 8.74 -17.95 -13.35
CA ALA A 81 8.53 -16.82 -12.45
C ALA A 81 9.64 -15.77 -12.62
N GLY A 82 9.29 -14.51 -12.37
CA GLY A 82 10.26 -13.42 -12.28
C GLY A 82 10.53 -12.98 -10.85
N LEU A 83 11.50 -12.12 -10.69
CA LEU A 83 11.91 -11.53 -9.41
C LEU A 83 11.84 -10.01 -9.42
N ALA A 84 11.33 -9.42 -8.35
CA ALA A 84 11.55 -8.03 -8.01
C ALA A 84 12.63 -7.98 -6.92
N VAL A 85 13.86 -7.66 -7.34
CA VAL A 85 15.03 -7.66 -6.45
C VAL A 85 15.18 -6.29 -5.82
N ALA A 86 15.13 -6.21 -4.50
CA ALA A 86 15.35 -4.95 -3.78
C ALA A 86 16.80 -4.48 -3.94
N ILE A 87 17.00 -3.27 -4.44
CA ILE A 87 18.31 -2.66 -4.66
C ILE A 87 18.64 -1.75 -3.49
N LEU A 88 19.15 -2.35 -2.42
CA LEU A 88 19.57 -1.65 -1.21
C LEU A 88 20.92 -0.95 -1.39
N ASP A 89 21.80 -1.61 -2.12
CA ASP A 89 23.20 -1.24 -2.34
C ASP A 89 23.62 -1.57 -3.78
N PHE A 90 24.83 -1.16 -4.16
CA PHE A 90 25.43 -1.40 -5.47
C PHE A 90 26.67 -2.31 -5.36
N THR A 91 26.56 -3.36 -4.53
CA THR A 91 27.65 -4.28 -4.24
C THR A 91 27.96 -5.24 -5.42
N PRO A 92 29.18 -5.75 -5.53
CA PRO A 92 29.56 -6.78 -6.51
C PRO A 92 28.72 -8.06 -6.35
N GLU A 93 28.39 -8.43 -5.12
CA GLU A 93 27.61 -9.62 -4.79
C GLU A 93 26.18 -9.54 -5.36
N ARG A 94 25.57 -8.37 -5.26
CA ARG A 94 24.23 -8.13 -5.86
C ARG A 94 24.30 -8.16 -7.38
N ALA A 95 25.35 -7.58 -7.96
CA ALA A 95 25.59 -7.65 -9.40
C ALA A 95 25.78 -9.10 -9.88
N GLU A 96 26.52 -9.92 -9.12
CA GLU A 96 26.71 -11.33 -9.44
C GLU A 96 25.40 -12.11 -9.43
N LEU A 97 24.57 -11.91 -8.42
CA LEU A 97 23.23 -12.51 -8.39
C LEU A 97 22.43 -12.14 -9.65
N VAL A 98 22.40 -10.85 -10.01
CA VAL A 98 21.61 -10.40 -11.17
C VAL A 98 22.16 -11.00 -12.46
N ARG A 99 23.50 -11.06 -12.65
CA ARG A 99 24.11 -11.74 -13.80
C ARG A 99 23.72 -13.21 -13.87
N ARG A 100 23.71 -13.91 -12.73
CA ARG A 100 23.28 -15.32 -12.66
C ARG A 100 21.82 -15.45 -13.07
N LEU A 101 20.91 -14.63 -12.53
CA LEU A 101 19.49 -14.63 -12.89
C LEU A 101 19.30 -14.34 -14.39
N ASN A 102 20.00 -13.34 -14.92
CA ASN A 102 19.97 -13.02 -16.36
C ASN A 102 20.48 -14.20 -17.22
N GLY A 103 21.55 -14.90 -16.78
CA GLY A 103 22.08 -16.09 -17.44
C GLY A 103 21.11 -17.27 -17.43
N ASP A 104 20.31 -17.39 -16.38
CA ASP A 104 19.26 -18.40 -16.23
C ASP A 104 17.94 -18.04 -16.93
N GLY A 105 17.84 -16.84 -17.53
CA GLY A 105 16.64 -16.38 -18.24
C GLY A 105 15.48 -16.01 -17.32
N ILE A 106 15.76 -15.73 -16.05
CA ILE A 106 14.74 -15.29 -15.08
C ILE A 106 14.53 -13.78 -15.27
N PRO A 107 13.28 -13.32 -15.51
CA PRO A 107 12.96 -11.90 -15.58
C PRO A 107 13.23 -11.20 -14.25
N VAL A 108 13.89 -10.03 -14.30
CA VAL A 108 14.28 -9.29 -13.08
C VAL A 108 13.85 -7.83 -13.16
N ILE A 109 13.08 -7.41 -12.18
CA ILE A 109 12.75 -6.01 -11.92
C ILE A 109 13.66 -5.47 -10.83
N ALA A 110 14.28 -4.33 -11.05
CA ALA A 110 15.06 -3.63 -10.05
C ALA A 110 14.12 -2.87 -9.11
N GLY A 111 13.81 -3.40 -7.95
CA GLY A 111 13.06 -2.69 -6.90
C GLY A 111 13.96 -1.63 -6.24
N LEU A 112 13.92 -0.40 -6.73
CA LEU A 112 14.76 0.66 -6.16
C LEU A 112 14.26 1.07 -4.78
N THR A 113 15.20 1.21 -3.85
CA THR A 113 14.99 1.76 -2.52
C THR A 113 15.97 2.89 -2.25
N MET A 114 15.63 3.75 -1.32
CA MET A 114 16.56 4.73 -0.76
C MET A 114 17.44 4.07 0.31
N PRO A 115 18.62 4.63 0.61
CA PRO A 115 19.37 4.22 1.78
C PRO A 115 18.53 4.32 3.07
N PRO A 116 18.71 3.43 4.05
CA PRO A 116 17.88 3.42 5.28
C PRO A 116 17.86 4.76 6.02
N GLU A 117 18.97 5.49 6.05
CA GLU A 117 19.11 6.81 6.64
C GLU A 117 18.32 7.91 5.91
N GLN A 118 17.93 7.67 4.65
CA GLN A 118 17.10 8.55 3.83
C GLN A 118 15.63 8.10 3.77
N GLY A 119 15.23 7.13 4.61
CA GLY A 119 13.85 6.70 4.79
C GLY A 119 13.49 5.38 4.12
N PHE A 120 14.42 4.68 3.49
CA PHE A 120 14.29 3.37 2.83
C PHE A 120 13.36 3.38 1.61
N TYR A 121 12.15 3.88 1.72
CA TYR A 121 11.20 4.01 0.61
C TYR A 121 11.21 5.41 0.01
N PHE A 122 10.83 5.49 -1.24
CA PHE A 122 10.52 6.76 -1.88
C PHE A 122 9.26 7.35 -1.26
N ASN A 123 9.22 8.67 -1.08
CA ASN A 123 8.06 9.38 -0.56
C ASN A 123 8.13 10.88 -0.93
N ALA A 124 7.13 11.66 -0.51
CA ALA A 124 7.09 13.09 -0.83
C ALA A 124 8.19 13.93 -0.14
N ASP A 125 8.88 13.38 0.84
CA ASP A 125 9.91 14.12 1.57
C ASP A 125 11.31 13.90 0.98
N ASN A 126 11.57 12.79 0.25
CA ASN A 126 12.84 12.45 -0.39
C ASN A 126 12.76 12.38 -1.94
N ALA A 127 11.73 12.96 -2.53
CA ALA A 127 11.57 12.99 -3.99
C ALA A 127 12.75 13.65 -4.73
N PRO A 128 13.38 14.73 -4.24
CA PRO A 128 14.55 15.32 -4.90
C PRO A 128 15.74 14.36 -5.00
N GLU A 129 15.92 13.48 -4.01
CA GLU A 129 17.03 12.52 -3.97
C GLU A 129 16.78 11.30 -4.87
N ALA A 130 15.54 11.04 -5.26
CA ALA A 130 15.16 9.88 -6.06
C ALA A 130 15.84 9.87 -7.44
N ALA A 131 15.98 11.03 -8.08
CA ALA A 131 16.67 11.16 -9.36
C ALA A 131 18.18 10.82 -9.26
N ALA A 132 18.84 11.25 -8.20
CA ALA A 132 20.23 10.92 -7.93
C ALA A 132 20.39 9.41 -7.65
N ARG A 133 19.47 8.82 -6.91
CA ARG A 133 19.45 7.37 -6.66
C ARG A 133 19.33 6.57 -7.94
N PHE A 134 18.43 6.96 -8.84
CA PHE A 134 18.31 6.31 -10.16
C PHE A 134 19.57 6.51 -11.01
N ALA A 135 20.16 7.71 -11.02
CA ALA A 135 21.38 7.96 -11.78
C ALA A 135 22.55 7.05 -11.30
N ALA A 136 22.70 6.87 -9.98
CA ALA A 136 23.70 5.95 -9.42
C ALA A 136 23.40 4.49 -9.80
N PHE A 137 22.14 4.07 -9.76
CA PHE A 137 21.72 2.74 -10.22
C PHE A 137 22.00 2.52 -11.71
N ASP A 138 21.69 3.48 -12.56
CA ASP A 138 21.92 3.38 -14.01
C ASP A 138 23.43 3.31 -14.35
N SER A 139 24.29 4.07 -13.62
CA SER A 139 25.74 3.97 -13.74
C SER A 139 26.26 2.59 -13.36
N TRP A 140 25.87 2.11 -12.16
CA TRP A 140 26.24 0.79 -11.68
C TRP A 140 25.77 -0.33 -12.61
N THR A 141 24.54 -0.23 -13.12
CA THR A 141 23.97 -1.19 -14.08
C THR A 141 24.84 -1.30 -15.34
N ARG A 142 25.25 -0.16 -15.92
CA ARG A 142 26.11 -0.12 -17.10
C ARG A 142 27.53 -0.63 -16.82
N GLU A 143 28.12 -0.22 -15.70
CA GLU A 143 29.46 -0.66 -15.28
C GLU A 143 29.52 -2.18 -15.05
N GLN A 144 28.46 -2.77 -14.52
CA GLN A 144 28.35 -4.19 -14.22
C GLN A 144 27.74 -5.03 -15.36
N GLY A 145 27.29 -4.41 -16.45
CA GLY A 145 26.68 -5.09 -17.60
C GLY A 145 25.39 -5.83 -17.27
N LEU A 146 24.57 -5.28 -16.37
CA LEU A 146 23.32 -5.90 -15.90
C LEU A 146 22.17 -5.63 -16.86
N ARG A 147 21.22 -6.55 -16.88
CA ARG A 147 19.97 -6.41 -17.64
C ARG A 147 18.78 -6.49 -16.69
N TRP A 148 17.82 -5.60 -16.91
CA TRP A 148 16.60 -5.48 -16.12
C TRP A 148 15.41 -5.43 -17.05
N ASP A 149 14.35 -6.17 -16.72
CA ASP A 149 13.07 -6.13 -17.43
C ASP A 149 12.26 -4.87 -17.05
N GLY A 150 12.64 -4.22 -15.97
CA GLY A 150 12.07 -2.96 -15.53
C GLY A 150 12.67 -2.43 -14.23
N VAL A 151 12.22 -1.24 -13.85
CA VAL A 151 12.57 -0.56 -12.60
C VAL A 151 11.31 -0.35 -11.78
N GLY A 152 11.31 -0.83 -10.56
CA GLY A 152 10.23 -0.67 -9.59
C GLY A 152 10.47 0.52 -8.67
N LEU A 153 9.48 1.38 -8.53
CA LEU A 153 9.46 2.50 -7.58
C LEU A 153 8.47 2.20 -6.46
N ASP A 154 9.00 1.97 -5.27
CA ASP A 154 8.21 1.68 -4.09
C ASP A 154 8.00 2.98 -3.29
N ILE A 155 6.81 3.60 -3.48
CA ILE A 155 6.46 4.89 -2.89
C ILE A 155 5.59 4.68 -1.66
N GLU A 156 6.27 4.58 -0.52
CA GLU A 156 5.65 4.28 0.77
C GLU A 156 5.99 5.36 1.82
N PRO A 157 5.21 5.43 2.92
CA PRO A 157 5.52 6.32 4.02
C PRO A 157 6.89 6.06 4.65
N ASN A 158 7.49 7.09 5.23
CA ASN A 158 8.69 6.89 6.05
C ASN A 158 8.32 6.15 7.35
N PHE A 159 8.52 4.85 7.36
CA PHE A 159 8.16 3.99 8.48
C PHE A 159 8.97 4.25 9.74
N ALA A 160 10.23 4.67 9.61
CA ALA A 160 11.06 5.00 10.76
C ALA A 160 10.50 6.21 11.53
N GLU A 161 10.00 7.23 10.82
CA GLU A 161 9.35 8.37 11.43
C GLU A 161 8.08 7.98 12.18
N PHE A 162 7.23 7.17 11.56
CA PHE A 162 6.02 6.69 12.22
C PHE A 162 6.33 5.78 13.42
N ALA A 163 7.36 4.94 13.33
CA ALA A 163 7.82 4.13 14.46
C ALA A 163 8.27 5.01 15.64
N ALA A 164 8.97 6.11 15.36
CA ALA A 164 9.37 7.10 16.38
C ALA A 164 8.16 7.80 17.03
N LEU A 165 7.04 7.93 16.31
CA LEU A 165 5.80 8.50 16.85
C LEU A 165 4.93 7.47 17.60
N LYS A 166 5.32 6.19 17.59
CA LYS A 166 4.61 5.12 18.31
C LYS A 166 4.59 5.44 19.82
N GLY A 167 3.39 5.40 20.40
CA GLY A 167 3.19 5.76 21.81
C GLY A 167 2.92 7.26 22.06
N HIS A 168 3.17 8.12 21.10
CA HIS A 168 2.93 9.57 21.21
C HIS A 168 1.69 10.00 20.41
N ARG A 169 0.49 9.54 20.82
CA ARG A 169 -0.78 9.73 20.07
C ARG A 169 -1.05 11.16 19.64
N TRP A 170 -0.80 12.15 20.52
CA TRP A 170 -1.03 13.55 20.22
C TRP A 170 -0.03 14.09 19.18
N ARG A 171 1.23 13.69 19.26
CA ARG A 171 2.24 14.07 18.25
C ARG A 171 1.91 13.46 16.89
N LEU A 172 1.51 12.19 16.86
CA LEU A 172 1.06 11.54 15.63
C LEU A 172 -0.14 12.27 15.04
N LEU A 173 -1.19 12.53 15.85
CA LEU A 173 -2.40 13.23 15.39
C LEU A 173 -2.07 14.63 14.84
N THR A 174 -1.30 15.43 15.57
CA THR A 174 -0.94 16.79 15.12
C THR A 174 -0.07 16.77 13.86
N THR A 175 0.82 15.79 13.70
CA THR A 175 1.61 15.58 12.48
C THR A 175 0.70 15.26 11.29
N LEU A 176 -0.21 14.32 11.44
CA LEU A 176 -1.14 13.92 10.39
C LEU A 176 -2.08 15.09 10.01
N LEU A 177 -2.63 15.82 10.98
CA LEU A 177 -3.49 16.98 10.71
C LEU A 177 -2.76 18.12 9.99
N ARG A 178 -1.51 18.41 10.39
CA ARG A 178 -0.68 19.41 9.71
C ARG A 178 -0.39 18.97 8.26
N ARG A 179 -0.09 17.71 8.04
CA ARG A 179 0.16 17.14 6.70
C ARG A 179 -1.10 17.13 5.84
N ALA A 180 -2.27 16.88 6.43
CA ALA A 180 -3.54 16.86 5.72
C ALA A 180 -3.84 18.17 4.95
N VAL A 181 -3.34 19.29 5.42
CA VAL A 181 -3.52 20.61 4.77
C VAL A 181 -2.35 21.01 3.86
N ASP A 182 -1.23 20.28 3.90
CA ASP A 182 -0.02 20.55 3.10
C ASP A 182 -0.07 19.78 1.77
N GLY A 183 -0.86 20.28 0.83
CA GLY A 183 -0.94 19.71 -0.52
C GLY A 183 0.21 20.09 -1.44
N ARG A 184 0.94 21.18 -1.14
CA ARG A 184 2.00 21.68 -2.03
C ARG A 184 3.16 20.70 -2.15
N ARG A 185 3.57 20.10 -1.04
CA ARG A 185 4.68 19.14 -1.01
C ARG A 185 4.38 17.90 -1.87
N VAL A 186 3.21 17.29 -1.73
CA VAL A 186 2.82 16.13 -2.54
C VAL A 186 2.70 16.49 -4.02
N LEU A 187 2.17 17.68 -4.34
CA LEU A 187 2.11 18.15 -5.72
C LEU A 187 3.49 18.31 -6.34
N HIS A 188 4.44 18.92 -5.61
CA HIS A 188 5.83 19.08 -6.06
C HIS A 188 6.51 17.72 -6.26
N ALA A 189 6.42 16.84 -5.27
CA ALA A 189 6.96 15.49 -5.36
C ALA A 189 6.36 14.69 -6.53
N ARG A 190 5.07 14.87 -6.84
CA ARG A 190 4.44 14.26 -8.02
C ARG A 190 5.09 14.72 -9.32
N GLN A 191 5.45 15.99 -9.44
CA GLN A 191 6.17 16.50 -10.62
C GLN A 191 7.55 15.87 -10.73
N GLU A 192 8.29 15.77 -9.61
CA GLU A 192 9.62 15.17 -9.57
C GLU A 192 9.58 13.68 -9.94
N TYR A 193 8.66 12.91 -9.35
CA TYR A 193 8.50 11.49 -9.70
C TYR A 193 8.01 11.29 -11.14
N SER A 194 7.15 12.17 -11.66
CA SER A 194 6.75 12.10 -13.08
C SER A 194 7.94 12.34 -14.01
N ALA A 195 8.81 13.28 -13.68
CA ALA A 195 10.05 13.53 -14.42
C ALA A 195 11.03 12.34 -14.29
N LEU A 196 11.14 11.74 -13.10
CA LEU A 196 11.95 10.56 -12.86
C LEU A 196 11.45 9.37 -13.70
N ILE A 197 10.15 9.09 -13.70
CA ILE A 197 9.54 8.02 -14.50
C ILE A 197 9.86 8.22 -15.97
N HIS A 198 9.68 9.42 -16.49
CA HIS A 198 10.04 9.74 -17.88
C HIS A 198 11.53 9.54 -18.18
N ASN A 199 12.41 9.92 -17.25
CA ASN A 199 13.86 9.67 -17.38
C ASN A 199 14.17 8.17 -17.41
N ILE A 200 13.56 7.36 -16.54
CA ILE A 200 13.73 5.90 -16.51
C ILE A 200 13.28 5.29 -17.84
N GLN A 201 12.10 5.69 -18.32
CA GLN A 201 11.54 5.23 -19.60
C GLN A 201 12.41 5.62 -20.79
N SER A 202 13.00 6.83 -20.78
CA SER A 202 13.91 7.29 -21.84
C SER A 202 15.22 6.47 -21.92
N ARG A 203 15.56 5.74 -20.85
CA ARG A 203 16.69 4.79 -20.82
C ARG A 203 16.29 3.39 -21.29
N GLY A 204 15.02 3.19 -21.66
CA GLY A 204 14.49 1.92 -22.18
C GLY A 204 13.98 0.94 -21.11
N TYR A 205 13.87 1.38 -19.86
CA TYR A 205 13.29 0.54 -18.79
C TYR A 205 11.79 0.71 -18.71
N LEU A 206 11.07 -0.40 -18.50
CA LEU A 206 9.70 -0.38 -17.99
C LEU A 206 9.69 0.15 -16.55
N VAL A 207 8.69 0.93 -16.18
CA VAL A 207 8.53 1.43 -14.81
C VAL A 207 7.35 0.77 -14.15
N GLN A 208 7.62 0.05 -13.04
CA GLN A 208 6.57 -0.42 -12.14
C GLN A 208 6.42 0.57 -10.97
N THR A 209 5.18 0.89 -10.60
CA THR A 209 4.88 1.64 -9.37
C THR A 209 4.12 0.77 -8.40
N TYR A 210 4.63 0.64 -7.17
CA TYR A 210 3.97 -0.11 -6.11
C TYR A 210 3.02 0.80 -5.36
N GLN A 211 1.77 0.36 -5.21
CA GLN A 211 0.68 1.21 -4.73
C GLN A 211 0.02 0.64 -3.49
N LEU A 212 -0.22 1.52 -2.52
CA LEU A 212 -0.96 1.19 -1.31
C LEU A 212 -2.47 0.99 -1.60
N PRO A 213 -3.16 0.13 -0.82
CA PRO A 213 -4.55 -0.26 -1.09
C PRO A 213 -5.57 0.89 -1.14
N TYR A 214 -5.27 2.02 -0.55
CA TYR A 214 -6.18 3.17 -0.52
C TYR A 214 -6.12 4.03 -1.79
N LEU A 215 -5.03 3.97 -2.57
CA LEU A 215 -4.84 4.83 -3.76
C LEU A 215 -5.96 4.73 -4.79
N PRO A 216 -6.43 3.52 -5.19
CA PRO A 216 -7.57 3.43 -6.10
C PRO A 216 -8.83 4.10 -5.53
N VAL A 217 -9.00 4.08 -4.20
CA VAL A 217 -10.16 4.69 -3.53
C VAL A 217 -10.00 6.22 -3.49
N GLU A 218 -8.81 6.75 -3.25
CA GLU A 218 -8.54 8.19 -3.33
C GLU A 218 -8.80 8.73 -4.73
N ARG A 219 -8.37 8.01 -5.76
CA ARG A 219 -8.65 8.38 -7.16
C ARG A 219 -10.16 8.45 -7.45
N LYS A 220 -10.93 7.48 -6.96
CA LYS A 220 -12.41 7.45 -7.11
C LYS A 220 -13.11 8.59 -6.37
N THR A 221 -12.57 9.02 -5.26
CA THR A 221 -13.13 10.12 -4.44
C THR A 221 -12.53 11.49 -4.78
N HIS A 222 -11.62 11.56 -5.75
CA HIS A 222 -10.85 12.77 -6.05
C HIS A 222 -10.17 13.37 -4.80
N SER A 223 -9.80 12.53 -3.86
CA SER A 223 -9.07 12.88 -2.64
C SER A 223 -7.57 12.76 -2.84
N SER A 224 -6.81 13.48 -2.06
CA SER A 224 -5.37 13.29 -1.84
C SER A 224 -5.06 13.37 -0.34
N LEU A 225 -6.04 13.07 0.49
CA LEU A 225 -5.94 13.24 1.94
C LEU A 225 -4.89 12.30 2.54
N LEU A 226 -4.94 11.01 2.18
CA LEU A 226 -4.01 10.01 2.69
C LEU A 226 -2.61 10.19 2.10
N ASP A 227 -2.50 10.52 0.82
CA ASP A 227 -1.21 10.90 0.22
C ASP A 227 -0.54 12.03 1.01
N ARG A 228 -1.29 13.08 1.34
CA ARG A 228 -0.77 14.19 2.16
C ARG A 228 -0.38 13.75 3.56
N MET A 229 -1.26 13.02 4.24
CA MET A 229 -1.04 12.56 5.61
C MET A 229 0.14 11.60 5.71
N LEU A 230 0.27 10.69 4.76
CA LEU A 230 1.28 9.63 4.76
C LEU A 230 2.56 10.03 4.01
N ARG A 231 2.56 11.16 3.30
CA ARG A 231 3.67 11.61 2.44
C ARG A 231 3.95 10.63 1.29
N THR A 232 2.96 9.89 0.85
CA THR A 232 3.02 9.11 -0.38
C THR A 232 2.68 9.98 -1.58
N VAL A 233 2.88 9.46 -2.77
CA VAL A 233 2.65 10.21 -4.01
C VAL A 233 1.99 9.31 -5.02
N ASP A 234 0.81 9.70 -5.48
CA ASP A 234 0.13 9.01 -6.58
C ASP A 234 0.79 9.35 -7.91
N VAL A 235 1.59 8.44 -8.45
CA VAL A 235 2.18 8.50 -9.79
C VAL A 235 1.95 7.19 -10.52
N ARG A 236 1.95 7.24 -11.84
CA ARG A 236 1.72 6.07 -12.70
C ARG A 236 2.97 5.74 -13.50
N GLY A 237 3.41 4.49 -13.38
CA GLY A 237 4.37 3.88 -14.29
C GLY A 237 3.68 3.22 -15.48
N ASP A 238 4.45 2.37 -16.19
CA ASP A 238 3.92 1.53 -17.26
C ASP A 238 3.03 0.41 -16.67
N GLN A 239 3.36 -0.04 -15.47
CA GLN A 239 2.60 -1.05 -14.74
C GLN A 239 2.39 -0.62 -13.28
N GLU A 240 1.15 -0.66 -12.82
CA GLU A 240 0.78 -0.41 -11.44
C GLU A 240 0.58 -1.73 -10.70
N VAL A 241 1.29 -1.92 -9.58
CA VAL A 241 1.18 -3.10 -8.72
C VAL A 241 0.48 -2.71 -7.42
N LEU A 242 -0.74 -3.18 -7.24
CA LEU A 242 -1.51 -2.90 -6.04
C LEU A 242 -1.11 -3.87 -4.92
N MET A 243 -0.55 -3.35 -3.84
CA MET A 243 -0.04 -4.13 -2.70
C MET A 243 -1.18 -4.53 -1.75
N LEU A 244 -1.80 -5.68 -1.99
CA LEU A 244 -2.85 -6.26 -1.16
C LEU A 244 -2.29 -7.33 -0.23
N TYR A 245 -1.38 -6.96 0.68
CA TYR A 245 -0.71 -7.90 1.59
C TYR A 245 -1.69 -8.53 2.58
N THR A 246 -2.27 -9.66 2.18
CA THR A 246 -3.40 -10.32 2.84
C THR A 246 -3.08 -10.87 4.23
N SER A 247 -1.81 -11.12 4.54
CA SER A 247 -1.33 -11.48 5.88
C SER A 247 -1.74 -10.47 6.95
N TYR A 248 -1.77 -9.17 6.64
CA TYR A 248 -2.21 -8.12 7.57
C TYR A 248 -3.74 -8.01 7.72
N ALA A 249 -4.49 -8.59 6.80
CA ALA A 249 -5.94 -8.53 6.79
C ALA A 249 -6.61 -9.66 7.58
N GLY A 250 -5.85 -10.66 8.01
CA GLY A 250 -6.34 -11.82 8.72
C GLY A 250 -7.38 -12.60 7.89
N SER A 251 -8.54 -12.91 8.47
CA SER A 251 -9.59 -13.66 7.77
C SER A 251 -10.24 -12.90 6.60
N ALA A 252 -10.00 -11.60 6.47
CA ALA A 252 -10.58 -10.76 5.42
C ALA A 252 -9.69 -10.66 4.15
N GLY A 253 -8.50 -11.28 4.10
CA GLY A 253 -7.53 -11.12 3.02
C GLY A 253 -8.12 -11.35 1.62
N ALA A 254 -8.68 -12.54 1.35
CA ALA A 254 -9.30 -12.84 0.07
C ALA A 254 -10.46 -11.88 -0.28
N ALA A 255 -11.23 -11.43 0.71
CA ALA A 255 -12.32 -10.48 0.49
C ALA A 255 -11.80 -9.07 0.13
N ILE A 256 -10.64 -8.68 0.61
CA ILE A 256 -9.98 -7.42 0.22
C ILE A 256 -9.49 -7.50 -1.22
N ILE A 257 -8.87 -8.62 -1.62
CA ILE A 257 -8.50 -8.85 -3.03
C ILE A 257 -9.76 -8.80 -3.90
N TRP A 258 -10.83 -9.47 -3.51
CA TRP A 258 -12.09 -9.45 -4.24
C TRP A 258 -12.66 -8.03 -4.40
N LYS A 259 -12.54 -7.20 -3.36
CA LYS A 259 -13.08 -5.84 -3.34
C LYS A 259 -12.27 -4.85 -4.16
N LEU A 260 -10.94 -4.96 -4.15
CA LEU A 260 -10.03 -4.00 -4.77
C LEU A 260 -9.40 -4.52 -6.07
N GLY A 261 -9.43 -5.83 -6.30
CA GLY A 261 -8.86 -6.46 -7.49
C GLY A 261 -9.38 -5.91 -8.82
N PRO A 262 -10.68 -5.58 -8.97
CA PRO A 262 -11.18 -4.95 -10.20
C PRO A 262 -10.50 -3.62 -10.57
N ASP A 263 -9.85 -2.97 -9.65
CA ASP A 263 -9.17 -1.69 -9.85
C ASP A 263 -7.66 -1.84 -10.12
N ALA A 264 -7.13 -3.05 -10.03
CA ALA A 264 -5.70 -3.32 -10.13
C ALA A 264 -5.28 -3.75 -11.54
N GLN A 265 -4.14 -3.28 -12.03
CA GLN A 265 -3.48 -3.86 -13.21
C GLN A 265 -2.72 -5.13 -12.82
N SER A 266 -1.96 -5.06 -11.73
CA SER A 266 -1.27 -6.18 -11.11
C SER A 266 -1.53 -6.17 -9.61
N ILE A 267 -1.51 -7.35 -9.00
CA ILE A 267 -1.80 -7.50 -7.57
C ILE A 267 -0.61 -8.17 -6.89
N ALA A 268 -0.06 -7.53 -5.86
CA ALA A 268 0.88 -8.16 -4.95
C ALA A 268 0.16 -8.62 -3.68
N ILE A 269 0.36 -9.89 -3.32
CA ILE A 269 -0.26 -10.50 -2.16
C ILE A 269 0.77 -10.95 -1.14
N CYS A 270 0.32 -11.30 0.06
CA CYS A 270 1.06 -11.94 1.13
C CYS A 270 2.06 -11.04 1.86
N CYS A 271 2.59 -11.59 2.90
CA CYS A 271 3.86 -11.40 3.55
C CYS A 271 4.17 -12.79 4.11
N THR A 272 4.89 -13.60 3.32
CA THR A 272 5.06 -15.03 3.61
C THR A 272 6.12 -15.29 4.66
N ASP A 273 7.09 -14.38 4.81
CA ASP A 273 8.13 -14.48 5.84
C ASP A 273 7.59 -14.15 7.24
N GLY A 274 6.42 -13.54 7.30
CA GLY A 274 5.87 -12.99 8.52
C GLY A 274 6.60 -11.70 8.90
N ASP A 275 6.02 -11.02 9.87
CA ASP A 275 6.58 -9.79 10.40
C ASP A 275 6.59 -9.86 11.92
N PRO A 276 7.75 -10.14 12.54
CA PRO A 276 7.85 -10.23 13.99
C PRO A 276 7.38 -8.97 14.71
N ALA A 277 7.45 -7.81 14.05
CA ALA A 277 7.10 -6.54 14.65
C ALA A 277 5.59 -6.22 14.53
N ALA A 278 4.91 -6.72 13.49
CA ALA A 278 3.48 -6.53 13.27
C ALA A 278 2.61 -7.70 13.77
N ASN A 279 3.25 -8.82 14.15
CA ASN A 279 2.56 -10.04 14.56
C ASN A 279 1.42 -10.48 13.61
N PRO A 280 1.56 -10.38 12.28
CA PRO A 280 0.64 -11.07 11.40
C PRO A 280 0.93 -12.56 11.55
N ALA A 281 -0.12 -13.34 11.69
CA ALA A 281 0.02 -14.78 11.60
C ALA A 281 0.64 -15.11 10.24
N VAL A 282 1.72 -15.90 10.26
CA VAL A 282 2.31 -16.45 9.04
C VAL A 282 1.20 -17.10 8.22
N LEU A 283 1.12 -16.78 6.93
CA LEU A 283 0.12 -17.39 6.06
C LEU A 283 0.40 -18.88 5.92
N ASP A 284 -0.61 -19.70 6.21
CA ASP A 284 -0.57 -21.11 5.84
C ASP A 284 -0.85 -21.29 4.35
N TRP A 285 -0.56 -22.50 3.85
CA TRP A 285 -0.77 -22.82 2.44
C TRP A 285 -2.22 -22.62 1.97
N ASN A 286 -3.20 -22.94 2.80
CA ASN A 286 -4.61 -22.84 2.40
C ASN A 286 -5.04 -21.39 2.17
N ARG A 287 -4.54 -20.49 3.00
CA ARG A 287 -4.79 -19.05 2.85
C ARG A 287 -4.00 -18.49 1.67
N PHE A 288 -2.73 -18.86 1.55
CA PHE A 288 -1.86 -18.44 0.46
C PHE A 288 -2.43 -18.87 -0.91
N SER A 289 -2.74 -20.15 -1.08
CA SER A 289 -3.28 -20.70 -2.34
C SER A 289 -4.65 -20.12 -2.69
N ARG A 290 -5.52 -19.92 -1.70
CA ARG A 290 -6.79 -19.22 -1.90
C ARG A 290 -6.59 -17.79 -2.40
N ASP A 291 -5.68 -17.05 -1.79
CA ASP A 291 -5.42 -15.65 -2.12
C ASP A 291 -4.78 -15.54 -3.52
N LEU A 292 -3.93 -16.51 -3.93
CA LEU A 292 -3.43 -16.64 -5.29
C LEU A 292 -4.55 -16.83 -6.32
N ILE A 293 -5.49 -17.73 -6.05
CA ILE A 293 -6.65 -17.97 -6.95
C ILE A 293 -7.46 -16.69 -7.11
N VAL A 294 -7.74 -15.97 -6.00
CA VAL A 294 -8.54 -14.75 -6.06
C VAL A 294 -7.77 -13.62 -6.77
N ALA A 295 -6.46 -13.51 -6.57
CA ALA A 295 -5.63 -12.51 -7.26
C ALA A 295 -5.53 -12.83 -8.77
N GLY A 296 -5.28 -14.09 -9.13
CA GLY A 296 -5.21 -14.54 -10.52
C GLY A 296 -6.53 -14.43 -11.28
N HIS A 297 -7.67 -14.35 -10.58
CA HIS A 297 -8.96 -14.06 -11.20
C HIS A 297 -9.03 -12.64 -11.78
N PHE A 298 -8.31 -11.68 -11.20
CA PHE A 298 -8.32 -10.27 -11.63
C PHE A 298 -7.08 -9.86 -12.40
N SER A 299 -5.95 -10.54 -12.21
CA SER A 299 -4.67 -10.12 -12.77
C SER A 299 -3.90 -11.27 -13.42
N HIS A 300 -3.32 -10.98 -14.59
CA HIS A 300 -2.40 -11.91 -15.26
C HIS A 300 -0.98 -11.89 -14.67
N VAL A 301 -0.65 -10.92 -13.80
CA VAL A 301 0.61 -10.84 -13.09
C VAL A 301 0.32 -10.74 -11.60
N VAL A 302 0.78 -11.71 -10.83
CA VAL A 302 0.60 -11.76 -9.38
C VAL A 302 1.95 -11.67 -8.69
N GLY A 303 2.15 -10.60 -7.95
CA GLY A 303 3.30 -10.41 -7.07
C GLY A 303 3.12 -11.19 -5.76
N VAL A 304 4.21 -11.75 -5.26
CA VAL A 304 4.26 -12.44 -3.96
C VAL A 304 5.36 -11.82 -3.11
N TYR A 305 4.99 -11.29 -1.97
CA TYR A 305 5.94 -10.80 -0.98
C TYR A 305 5.97 -11.79 0.20
N ASP A 306 7.08 -12.55 0.37
CA ASP A 306 8.34 -12.56 -0.32
C ASP A 306 8.79 -13.99 -0.72
N LEU A 307 9.88 -14.05 -1.49
CA LEU A 307 10.49 -15.32 -1.91
C LEU A 307 11.07 -16.08 -0.71
N GLU A 308 11.71 -15.38 0.22
CA GLU A 308 12.35 -15.94 1.42
C GLU A 308 11.36 -16.78 2.23
N GLY A 309 10.18 -16.23 2.48
CA GLY A 309 9.13 -16.94 3.19
C GLY A 309 8.54 -18.10 2.38
N CYS A 310 8.38 -17.93 1.07
CA CYS A 310 7.93 -19.02 0.20
C CYS A 310 8.88 -20.20 0.18
N VAL A 311 10.19 -19.94 0.17
CA VAL A 311 11.23 -20.99 0.23
C VAL A 311 11.21 -21.66 1.60
N ARG A 312 11.23 -20.89 2.68
CA ARG A 312 11.23 -21.41 4.05
C ARG A 312 10.02 -22.28 4.38
N GLN A 313 8.86 -21.92 3.85
CA GLN A 313 7.60 -22.66 4.05
C GLN A 313 7.36 -23.77 3.01
N GLY A 314 8.26 -23.94 2.04
CA GLY A 314 8.10 -24.91 0.95
C GLY A 314 7.00 -24.55 -0.05
N PHE A 315 6.52 -23.32 -0.07
CA PHE A 315 5.45 -22.88 -0.98
C PHE A 315 5.92 -22.81 -2.43
N LEU A 316 7.16 -22.36 -2.66
CA LEU A 316 7.73 -22.25 -4.00
C LEU A 316 7.67 -23.60 -4.74
N HIS A 317 8.09 -24.67 -4.08
CA HIS A 317 8.05 -26.02 -4.65
C HIS A 317 6.62 -26.52 -4.90
N ARG A 318 5.70 -26.24 -3.97
CA ARG A 318 4.28 -26.64 -4.07
C ARG A 318 3.55 -25.95 -5.23
N LEU A 319 3.96 -24.76 -5.63
CA LEU A 319 3.37 -24.05 -6.77
C LEU A 319 3.56 -24.77 -8.10
N LYS A 320 4.58 -25.60 -8.26
CA LYS A 320 4.86 -26.35 -9.50
C LYS A 320 3.74 -27.32 -9.87
N THR A 321 3.03 -27.83 -8.88
CA THR A 321 1.91 -28.78 -9.07
C THR A 321 0.56 -28.19 -8.67
N PHE A 322 0.52 -26.85 -8.52
CA PHE A 322 -0.69 -26.18 -8.06
C PHE A 322 -1.78 -26.17 -9.14
N ASP A 323 -2.98 -26.59 -8.77
CA ASP A 323 -4.15 -26.56 -9.67
C ASP A 323 -4.76 -25.15 -9.70
N TRP A 324 -4.51 -24.43 -10.78
CA TRP A 324 -5.04 -23.11 -11.02
C TRP A 324 -6.51 -23.09 -11.47
N SER A 325 -7.10 -24.24 -11.75
CA SER A 325 -8.51 -24.36 -12.15
C SER A 325 -9.46 -24.50 -10.97
N GLN A 326 -8.93 -24.77 -9.78
CA GLN A 326 -9.75 -24.98 -8.60
C GLN A 326 -10.59 -23.76 -8.23
N SER A 327 -11.74 -23.98 -7.62
CA SER A 327 -12.57 -22.90 -7.10
C SER A 327 -12.37 -22.72 -5.59
N VAL A 328 -12.40 -21.47 -5.14
CA VAL A 328 -12.30 -21.12 -3.73
C VAL A 328 -13.53 -20.35 -3.27
N THR A 329 -13.84 -20.44 -1.98
CA THR A 329 -14.98 -19.70 -1.41
C THR A 329 -14.50 -18.61 -0.48
N ILE A 330 -14.98 -17.39 -0.69
CA ILE A 330 -14.77 -16.27 0.23
C ILE A 330 -15.94 -16.25 1.21
N PRO A 331 -15.69 -16.41 2.52
CA PRO A 331 -16.75 -16.43 3.52
C PRO A 331 -17.54 -15.11 3.57
N PRO A 332 -18.87 -15.17 3.85
CA PRO A 332 -19.71 -13.96 3.90
C PRO A 332 -19.26 -12.98 4.98
N ASP A 333 -18.72 -13.47 6.09
CA ASP A 333 -18.20 -12.61 7.18
C ASP A 333 -16.97 -11.82 6.72
N ALA A 334 -16.10 -12.42 5.92
CA ALA A 334 -14.94 -11.75 5.34
C ALA A 334 -15.38 -10.65 4.37
N LEU A 335 -16.37 -10.93 3.53
CA LEU A 335 -16.95 -9.96 2.59
C LEU A 335 -17.57 -8.78 3.33
N ARG A 336 -18.37 -9.04 4.38
CA ARG A 336 -18.96 -7.95 5.20
C ARG A 336 -17.89 -7.07 5.85
N LYS A 337 -16.81 -7.67 6.38
CA LYS A 337 -15.69 -6.92 6.98
C LYS A 337 -14.97 -6.07 5.93
N ALA A 338 -14.67 -6.62 4.76
CA ALA A 338 -14.02 -5.90 3.68
C ALA A 338 -14.89 -4.75 3.16
N ASP A 339 -16.19 -5.00 2.94
CA ASP A 339 -17.13 -3.99 2.48
C ASP A 339 -17.31 -2.85 3.49
N HIS A 340 -17.43 -3.18 4.78
CA HIS A 340 -17.49 -2.18 5.84
C HIS A 340 -16.25 -1.28 5.85
N ARG A 341 -15.05 -1.87 5.82
CA ARG A 341 -13.79 -1.13 5.79
C ARG A 341 -13.70 -0.21 4.57
N TYR A 342 -14.08 -0.73 3.41
CA TYR A 342 -14.09 0.04 2.16
C TYR A 342 -15.06 1.24 2.23
N ARG A 343 -16.28 1.05 2.75
CA ARG A 343 -17.25 2.15 2.92
C ARG A 343 -16.79 3.20 3.92
N VAL A 344 -16.16 2.78 5.03
CA VAL A 344 -15.56 3.71 5.98
C VAL A 344 -14.45 4.53 5.33
N LEU A 345 -13.57 3.88 4.56
CA LEU A 345 -12.51 4.58 3.82
C LEU A 345 -13.10 5.60 2.84
N LEU A 346 -14.10 5.20 2.03
CA LEU A 346 -14.82 6.10 1.13
C LEU A 346 -15.40 7.31 1.86
N LEU A 347 -16.04 7.09 2.99
CA LEU A 347 -16.65 8.16 3.78
C LEU A 347 -15.59 9.13 4.32
N VAL A 348 -14.50 8.63 4.86
CA VAL A 348 -13.39 9.45 5.39
C VAL A 348 -12.78 10.29 4.28
N LEU A 349 -12.50 9.69 3.12
CA LEU A 349 -11.91 10.39 1.98
C LEU A 349 -12.88 11.43 1.40
N TRP A 350 -14.18 11.10 1.34
CA TRP A 350 -15.21 12.03 0.90
C TRP A 350 -15.33 13.23 1.85
N ILE A 351 -15.38 12.99 3.17
CA ILE A 351 -15.37 14.07 4.18
C ILE A 351 -14.11 14.93 4.02
N GLY A 352 -12.94 14.29 3.88
CA GLY A 352 -11.66 14.98 3.73
C GLY A 352 -11.57 15.85 2.48
N SER A 353 -12.13 15.41 1.36
CA SER A 353 -12.17 16.18 0.11
C SER A 353 -13.20 17.33 0.14
N HIS A 354 -14.24 17.20 0.97
CA HIS A 354 -15.32 18.21 1.09
C HIS A 354 -15.27 19.02 2.40
N LEU A 355 -14.19 18.91 3.16
CA LEU A 355 -14.12 19.48 4.52
C LEU A 355 -14.42 20.98 4.56
N LEU A 356 -13.88 21.77 3.63
CA LEU A 356 -14.14 23.21 3.60
C LEU A 356 -15.59 23.53 3.29
N TYR A 357 -16.23 22.78 2.38
CA TYR A 357 -17.67 22.94 2.10
C TYR A 357 -18.52 22.57 3.32
N LEU A 358 -18.17 21.48 4.01
CA LEU A 358 -18.88 21.05 5.22
C LEU A 358 -18.76 22.09 6.35
N ILE A 359 -17.58 22.68 6.54
CA ILE A 359 -17.35 23.76 7.49
C ILE A 359 -18.16 24.99 7.09
N ALA A 360 -18.15 25.40 5.82
CA ALA A 360 -18.92 26.54 5.34
C ALA A 360 -20.43 26.36 5.57
N ILE A 361 -20.97 25.17 5.25
CA ILE A 361 -22.38 24.84 5.51
C ILE A 361 -22.70 24.89 7.01
N LEU A 362 -21.82 24.34 7.84
CA LEU A 362 -22.01 24.37 9.31
C LEU A 362 -22.01 25.80 9.84
N LEU A 363 -21.07 26.64 9.41
CA LEU A 363 -21.02 28.04 9.81
C LEU A 363 -22.26 28.82 9.35
N LEU A 364 -22.74 28.56 8.13
CA LEU A 364 -23.97 29.14 7.61
C LEU A 364 -25.17 28.73 8.45
N ALA A 365 -25.28 27.42 8.74
CA ALA A 365 -26.37 26.90 9.59
C ALA A 365 -26.36 27.53 11.00
N LEU A 366 -25.18 27.63 11.62
CA LEU A 366 -25.02 28.27 12.93
C LEU A 366 -25.42 29.75 12.86
N THR A 367 -25.02 30.47 11.82
CA THR A 367 -25.37 31.87 11.63
C THR A 367 -26.89 32.06 11.50
N LEU A 368 -27.54 31.20 10.71
CA LEU A 368 -29.02 31.22 10.57
C LEU A 368 -29.73 30.89 11.87
N ILE A 369 -29.24 29.92 12.66
CA ILE A 369 -29.81 29.57 13.97
C ILE A 369 -29.69 30.77 14.92
N VAL A 370 -28.51 31.39 15.01
CA VAL A 370 -28.28 32.57 15.86
C VAL A 370 -29.13 33.74 15.40
N TRP A 371 -29.29 33.98 14.10
CA TRP A 371 -30.12 35.03 13.52
C TRP A 371 -31.60 34.79 13.88
N ARG A 372 -32.13 33.58 13.68
CA ARG A 372 -33.52 33.23 14.08
C ARG A 372 -33.75 33.40 15.59
N TRP A 373 -32.78 33.01 16.41
CA TRP A 373 -32.87 33.16 17.86
C TRP A 373 -32.89 34.65 18.27
N ARG A 374 -32.09 35.52 17.65
CA ARG A 374 -32.08 36.98 17.86
C ARG A 374 -33.42 37.58 17.46
N ILE A 375 -33.99 37.26 16.31
CA ILE A 375 -35.28 37.75 15.86
C ILE A 375 -36.38 37.28 16.84
N GLY A 376 -36.40 36.01 17.24
CA GLY A 376 -37.37 35.50 18.19
C GLY A 376 -37.32 36.17 19.56
N ARG A 377 -36.10 36.56 19.99
CA ARG A 377 -35.96 37.40 21.21
C ARG A 377 -36.50 38.81 21.02
N ALA A 378 -36.17 39.50 19.94
CA ALA A 378 -36.63 40.85 19.65
C ALA A 378 -38.19 40.89 19.61
N THR A 379 -38.83 39.96 18.90
CA THR A 379 -40.31 39.90 18.84
C THR A 379 -40.96 39.54 20.18
N ARG A 380 -40.26 38.84 21.06
CA ARG A 380 -40.74 38.56 22.44
C ARG A 380 -40.70 39.79 23.33
N TRP A 381 -39.61 40.61 23.18
CA TRP A 381 -39.49 41.88 23.91
C TRP A 381 -40.51 42.92 23.46
N ASP A 382 -40.83 43.01 22.16
CA ASP A 382 -41.85 43.91 21.61
C ASP A 382 -43.27 43.53 22.08
N ARG A 383 -43.54 42.24 22.28
CA ARG A 383 -44.85 41.81 22.88
C ARG A 383 -44.96 42.15 24.35
N LEU A 384 -43.87 42.13 25.09
CA LEU A 384 -43.88 42.48 26.52
C LEU A 384 -43.92 44.00 26.77
N ARG A 385 -43.59 44.84 25.77
CA ARG A 385 -43.63 46.29 25.83
C ARG A 385 -44.96 46.93 25.41
N LYS A 386 -45.89 46.17 24.81
CA LYS A 386 -47.20 46.72 24.46
C LYS A 386 -48.03 46.87 25.73
N PRO A 387 -48.47 48.11 26.05
CA PRO A 387 -49.32 48.32 27.18
C PRO A 387 -50.66 47.57 27.04
N PRO A 388 -51.27 47.13 28.12
CA PRO A 388 -52.56 46.47 28.04
C PRO A 388 -53.58 47.41 27.37
N LYS A 389 -54.29 46.91 26.36
CA LYS A 389 -55.40 47.67 25.72
C LYS A 389 -56.35 48.09 26.83
N ALA A 390 -56.44 49.43 27.04
CA ALA A 390 -57.47 49.95 27.92
C ALA A 390 -58.86 49.45 27.48
N GLY A 391 -59.54 48.72 28.39
CA GLY A 391 -60.83 48.20 28.11
C GLY A 391 -61.79 49.36 27.85
N ALA A 392 -62.47 49.24 26.71
CA ALA A 392 -63.67 50.07 26.47
C ALA A 392 -64.73 49.63 27.44
N ALA A 393 -65.10 50.57 28.32
CA ALA A 393 -66.31 50.51 29.14
C ALA A 393 -67.51 50.89 28.27
#